data_f2cf0e7ea275604dd5e42cf8c3fadd1b
#
_entry.id   f2cf0e7ea275604dd5e42cf8c3fadd1b
#
_cell.length_a   1.000
_cell.length_b   1.000
_cell.length_c   1.000
_cell.angle_alpha   90.00
_cell.angle_beta   90.00
_cell.angle_gamma   90.00
#
_symmetry.space_group_name_H-M   'P 1'
#
loop_
_entity.id
_entity.type
_entity.pdbx_description
1 polymer ?
#
loop_
_entity_poly.entity_id
_entity_poly.type
_entity_poly.pdbx_seq_one_letter_code
_entity_poly.pdbx_strand_id
1 'polypeptide(L)'
;MYEKQYIRFKDISVSERILNTVFLLTIGLGYMMALTNMYFTHQALDGKAGLSVEDVVISYHGTSDQTRLGTAINGIMKTNLRYIGDKDVILRWIHNGANEAEYTDKIAPILNRDCILCHTPSVNPSLPDLTHYETVSQVAHAGGATLPTLVRVSHIHLFGIAFILFFIGKIFLLCDIDANVKRIAVVIPFFAMLLDVISWFITKSTPSFAYVVVYSGALMGLSMGFQILLSIYQMWFYSTDPVDNQFN
;
A
#
# COMPACT_ATOMS: atom_id res chain seq x y z
N MET A 1 -42.60 -9.61 22.65
CA MET A 1 -41.46 -9.85 21.74
C MET A 1 -41.46 -8.69 20.75
N TYR A 2 -40.57 -7.69 20.94
CA TYR A 2 -40.49 -6.57 20.02
C TYR A 2 -39.89 -7.08 18.70
N GLU A 3 -40.70 -7.07 17.62
CA GLU A 3 -40.24 -7.33 16.27
C GLU A 3 -39.23 -6.25 15.91
N LYS A 4 -37.96 -6.63 15.70
CA LYS A 4 -36.90 -5.70 15.27
C LYS A 4 -37.27 -5.21 13.87
N GLN A 5 -37.82 -4.01 13.79
CA GLN A 5 -38.12 -3.36 12.52
C GLN A 5 -36.79 -3.05 11.80
N TYR A 6 -36.51 -3.78 10.74
CA TYR A 6 -35.31 -3.53 9.91
C TYR A 6 -35.54 -2.30 9.05
N ILE A 7 -34.81 -1.21 9.35
CA ILE A 7 -34.83 0.01 8.55
C ILE A 7 -34.17 -0.29 7.19
N ARG A 8 -34.85 0.11 6.10
CA ARG A 8 -34.41 -0.06 4.71
C ARG A 8 -34.33 1.31 4.02
N PHE A 9 -33.80 1.37 2.80
CA PHE A 9 -33.73 2.61 2.03
C PHE A 9 -35.10 3.28 1.81
N LYS A 10 -36.18 2.53 1.72
CA LYS A 10 -37.53 3.10 1.62
C LYS A 10 -38.00 3.85 2.86
N ASP A 11 -37.44 3.52 4.02
CA ASP A 11 -37.86 4.05 5.32
C ASP A 11 -37.08 5.33 5.70
N ILE A 12 -36.03 5.70 4.97
CA ILE A 12 -35.24 6.90 5.19
C ILE A 12 -35.69 8.05 4.29
N SER A 13 -35.43 9.30 4.75
CA SER A 13 -35.81 10.50 4.01
C SER A 13 -35.03 10.68 2.70
N VAL A 14 -35.59 11.44 1.76
CA VAL A 14 -34.88 11.78 0.51
C VAL A 14 -33.56 12.52 0.80
N SER A 15 -33.54 13.41 1.79
CA SER A 15 -32.30 14.13 2.19
C SER A 15 -31.21 13.17 2.65
N GLU A 16 -31.56 12.14 3.39
CA GLU A 16 -30.62 11.11 3.84
C GLU A 16 -30.13 10.23 2.68
N ARG A 17 -30.99 9.90 1.73
CA ARG A 17 -30.58 9.21 0.48
C ARG A 17 -29.58 10.07 -0.31
N ILE A 18 -29.83 11.36 -0.44
CA ILE A 18 -28.90 12.28 -1.13
C ILE A 18 -27.55 12.31 -0.40
N LEU A 19 -27.53 12.47 0.93
CA LEU A 19 -26.30 12.48 1.73
C LEU A 19 -25.51 11.19 1.54
N ASN A 20 -26.18 10.03 1.67
CA ASN A 20 -25.55 8.74 1.48
C ASN A 20 -24.98 8.57 0.06
N THR A 21 -25.72 9.02 -0.97
CA THR A 21 -25.26 8.97 -2.36
C THR A 21 -24.02 9.83 -2.58
N VAL A 22 -24.04 11.08 -2.13
CA VAL A 22 -22.87 11.97 -2.27
C VAL A 22 -21.64 11.41 -1.54
N PHE A 23 -21.82 10.88 -0.34
CA PHE A 23 -20.77 10.21 0.40
C PHE A 23 -20.19 9.03 -0.39
N LEU A 24 -21.05 8.09 -0.86
CA LEU A 24 -20.60 6.91 -1.60
C LEU A 24 -19.87 7.25 -2.91
N LEU A 25 -20.36 8.25 -3.65
CA LEU A 25 -19.71 8.71 -4.87
C LEU A 25 -18.36 9.37 -4.58
N THR A 26 -18.27 10.19 -3.53
CA THR A 26 -17.01 10.83 -3.12
C THR A 26 -15.97 9.79 -2.72
N ILE A 27 -16.36 8.78 -1.92
CA ILE A 27 -15.45 7.70 -1.52
C ILE A 27 -15.05 6.85 -2.73
N GLY A 28 -16.00 6.53 -3.63
CA GLY A 28 -15.71 5.78 -4.86
C GLY A 28 -14.69 6.51 -5.74
N LEU A 29 -14.84 7.82 -5.93
CA LEU A 29 -13.88 8.66 -6.66
C LEU A 29 -12.51 8.69 -5.95
N GLY A 30 -12.50 8.90 -4.63
CA GLY A 30 -11.27 8.88 -3.83
C GLY A 30 -10.52 7.56 -3.95
N TYR A 31 -11.24 6.43 -3.94
CA TYR A 31 -10.64 5.11 -4.14
C TYR A 31 -10.03 4.95 -5.54
N MET A 32 -10.71 5.44 -6.59
CA MET A 32 -10.14 5.43 -7.96
C MET A 32 -8.86 6.27 -8.04
N MET A 33 -8.80 7.43 -7.38
CA MET A 33 -7.59 8.24 -7.30
C MET A 33 -6.47 7.53 -6.54
N ALA A 34 -6.80 6.80 -5.46
CA ALA A 34 -5.82 6.00 -4.71
C ALA A 34 -5.24 4.86 -5.57
N LEU A 35 -6.06 4.14 -6.34
CA LEU A 35 -5.59 3.12 -7.29
C LEU A 35 -4.69 3.72 -8.37
N THR A 36 -5.06 4.86 -8.90
CA THR A 36 -4.28 5.58 -9.91
C THR A 36 -2.92 5.99 -9.35
N ASN A 37 -2.90 6.55 -8.13
CA ASN A 37 -1.66 6.90 -7.45
C ASN A 37 -0.79 5.68 -7.18
N MET A 38 -1.37 4.58 -6.70
CA MET A 38 -0.68 3.30 -6.49
C MET A 38 -0.04 2.80 -7.80
N TYR A 39 -0.79 2.81 -8.90
CA TYR A 39 -0.28 2.44 -10.22
C TYR A 39 0.92 3.29 -10.62
N PHE A 40 0.82 4.62 -10.60
CA PHE A 40 1.92 5.49 -11.00
C PHE A 40 3.14 5.43 -10.07
N THR A 41 2.92 5.11 -8.80
CA THR A 41 4.01 5.02 -7.82
C THR A 41 4.81 3.73 -7.95
N HIS A 42 4.16 2.63 -8.34
CA HIS A 42 4.77 1.30 -8.29
C HIS A 42 5.00 0.64 -9.65
N GLN A 43 4.42 1.17 -10.74
CA GLN A 43 4.63 0.58 -12.07
C GLN A 43 6.09 0.65 -12.52
N ALA A 44 6.51 -0.35 -13.30
CA ALA A 44 7.79 -0.40 -14.00
C ALA A 44 9.04 -0.37 -13.08
N LEU A 45 8.91 -0.72 -11.80
CA LEU A 45 10.07 -0.89 -10.92
C LEU A 45 10.92 -2.10 -11.33
N ASP A 46 10.32 -3.12 -11.96
CA ASP A 46 11.00 -4.28 -12.54
C ASP A 46 11.61 -4.01 -13.93
N GLY A 47 11.50 -2.79 -14.44
CA GLY A 47 11.96 -2.39 -15.77
C GLY A 47 11.03 -2.77 -16.93
N LYS A 48 9.85 -3.34 -16.65
CA LYS A 48 8.82 -3.67 -17.64
C LYS A 48 7.65 -2.69 -17.54
N ALA A 49 6.97 -2.45 -18.66
CA ALA A 49 5.81 -1.56 -18.66
C ALA A 49 4.62 -2.18 -17.91
N GLY A 50 3.95 -1.38 -17.09
CA GLY A 50 2.76 -1.78 -16.33
C GLY A 50 3.08 -2.10 -14.86
N LEU A 51 2.05 -2.48 -14.11
CA LEU A 51 2.18 -2.90 -12.72
C LEU A 51 2.19 -4.42 -12.63
N SER A 52 3.23 -4.97 -12.05
CA SER A 52 3.45 -6.41 -11.88
C SER A 52 3.52 -6.80 -10.40
N VAL A 53 3.44 -8.09 -10.10
CA VAL A 53 3.70 -8.59 -8.73
C VAL A 53 5.16 -8.36 -8.34
N GLU A 54 6.08 -8.38 -9.31
CA GLU A 54 7.49 -8.09 -9.06
C GLU A 54 7.71 -6.64 -8.60
N ASP A 55 6.95 -5.67 -9.14
CA ASP A 55 6.99 -4.29 -8.64
C ASP A 55 6.57 -4.20 -7.17
N VAL A 56 5.61 -5.03 -6.74
CA VAL A 56 5.22 -5.13 -5.33
C VAL A 56 6.33 -5.75 -4.49
N VAL A 57 6.99 -6.80 -4.99
CA VAL A 57 8.19 -7.37 -4.33
C VAL A 57 9.25 -6.30 -4.15
N ILE A 58 9.58 -5.57 -5.19
CA ILE A 58 10.58 -4.50 -5.18
C ILE A 58 10.20 -3.42 -4.16
N SER A 59 8.93 -3.05 -4.10
CA SER A 59 8.44 -2.00 -3.19
C SER A 59 8.59 -2.35 -1.71
N TYR A 60 8.39 -3.60 -1.33
CA TYR A 60 8.41 -4.03 0.08
C TYR A 60 9.69 -4.76 0.47
N HIS A 61 10.12 -5.73 -0.32
CA HIS A 61 11.32 -6.52 -0.07
C HIS A 61 12.58 -5.77 -0.52
N GLY A 62 12.51 -5.08 -1.67
CA GLY A 62 13.63 -4.45 -2.35
C GLY A 62 14.36 -5.41 -3.30
N THR A 63 15.31 -4.85 -4.04
CA THR A 63 16.26 -5.62 -4.88
C THR A 63 17.67 -5.13 -4.64
N SER A 64 18.67 -5.98 -4.90
CA SER A 64 20.08 -5.62 -4.83
C SER A 64 20.42 -4.43 -5.75
N ASP A 65 19.73 -4.29 -6.88
CA ASP A 65 20.00 -3.25 -7.85
C ASP A 65 19.38 -1.88 -7.50
N GLN A 66 18.39 -1.85 -6.59
CA GLN A 66 17.66 -0.64 -6.20
C GLN A 66 17.90 -0.25 -4.74
N THR A 67 19.09 -0.50 -4.23
CA THR A 67 19.49 0.02 -2.91
C THR A 67 19.59 1.55 -2.96
N ARG A 68 19.42 2.22 -1.81
CA ARG A 68 19.57 3.69 -1.73
C ARG A 68 20.95 4.14 -2.22
N LEU A 69 22.01 3.42 -1.85
CA LEU A 69 23.36 3.67 -2.30
C LEU A 69 23.49 3.44 -3.82
N GLY A 70 23.01 2.30 -4.32
CA GLY A 70 23.05 1.95 -5.75
C GLY A 70 22.31 2.98 -6.62
N THR A 71 21.12 3.39 -6.20
CA THR A 71 20.34 4.44 -6.89
C THR A 71 21.08 5.78 -6.89
N ALA A 72 21.65 6.18 -5.76
CA ALA A 72 22.37 7.44 -5.66
C ALA A 72 23.60 7.48 -6.58
N ILE A 73 24.42 6.43 -6.59
CA ILE A 73 25.62 6.37 -7.45
C ILE A 73 25.32 6.14 -8.93
N ASN A 74 24.15 5.60 -9.28
CA ASN A 74 23.67 5.56 -10.66
C ASN A 74 23.09 6.90 -11.13
N GLY A 75 22.60 7.72 -10.20
CA GLY A 75 21.94 9.01 -10.43
C GLY A 75 22.76 10.21 -9.98
N ILE A 76 22.26 10.92 -8.97
CA ILE A 76 22.75 12.25 -8.54
C ILE A 76 24.18 12.27 -7.99
N MET A 77 24.69 11.14 -7.46
CA MET A 77 26.04 11.03 -6.92
C MET A 77 27.06 10.50 -7.93
N LYS A 78 26.65 10.13 -9.14
CA LYS A 78 27.52 9.56 -10.18
C LYS A 78 28.73 10.45 -10.50
N THR A 79 28.55 11.76 -10.54
CA THR A 79 29.58 12.74 -10.87
C THR A 79 30.58 13.00 -9.73
N ASN A 80 30.27 12.55 -8.51
CA ASN A 80 31.14 12.72 -7.35
C ASN A 80 32.19 11.61 -7.23
N LEU A 81 32.01 10.50 -7.94
CA LEU A 81 33.01 9.43 -8.01
C LEU A 81 34.19 9.86 -8.89
N ARG A 82 35.39 9.84 -8.33
CA ARG A 82 36.62 10.31 -8.99
C ARG A 82 37.05 9.41 -10.15
N TYR A 83 36.81 8.09 -10.02
CA TYR A 83 37.17 7.13 -11.06
C TYR A 83 35.91 6.42 -11.57
N ILE A 84 35.81 6.29 -12.90
CA ILE A 84 34.66 5.68 -13.58
C ILE A 84 34.40 4.23 -13.12
N GLY A 85 35.47 3.47 -12.83
CA GLY A 85 35.39 2.08 -12.39
C GLY A 85 34.87 1.90 -10.95
N ASP A 86 34.94 2.92 -10.12
CA ASP A 86 34.51 2.83 -8.71
C ASP A 86 33.00 2.57 -8.58
N LYS A 87 32.21 3.12 -9.49
CA LYS A 87 30.80 2.82 -9.60
C LYS A 87 30.54 1.31 -9.71
N ASP A 88 31.23 0.64 -10.62
CA ASP A 88 31.02 -0.79 -10.87
C ASP A 88 31.54 -1.65 -9.71
N VAL A 89 32.53 -1.18 -8.98
CA VAL A 89 33.02 -1.85 -7.76
C VAL A 89 31.96 -1.79 -6.68
N ILE A 90 31.37 -0.61 -6.41
CA ILE A 90 30.31 -0.46 -5.40
C ILE A 90 29.06 -1.26 -5.79
N LEU A 91 28.62 -1.20 -7.04
CA LEU A 91 27.44 -1.92 -7.51
C LEU A 91 27.63 -3.44 -7.40
N ARG A 92 28.78 -3.98 -7.77
CA ARG A 92 29.09 -5.40 -7.60
C ARG A 92 29.11 -5.83 -6.13
N TRP A 93 29.67 -5.02 -5.25
CA TRP A 93 29.67 -5.27 -3.82
C TRP A 93 28.23 -5.32 -3.26
N ILE A 94 27.37 -4.37 -3.66
CA ILE A 94 25.95 -4.35 -3.31
C ILE A 94 25.27 -5.63 -3.80
N HIS A 95 25.49 -6.00 -5.08
CA HIS A 95 24.90 -7.18 -5.70
C HIS A 95 25.35 -8.48 -5.01
N ASN A 96 26.56 -8.54 -4.52
CA ASN A 96 27.14 -9.68 -3.77
C ASN A 96 26.73 -9.72 -2.29
N GLY A 97 25.72 -8.91 -1.88
CA GLY A 97 25.19 -8.92 -0.52
C GLY A 97 25.88 -7.96 0.45
N ALA A 98 26.64 -6.98 -0.06
CA ALA A 98 27.23 -5.90 0.71
C ALA A 98 27.96 -6.36 1.99
N ASN A 99 28.80 -7.40 1.87
CA ASN A 99 29.49 -8.01 3.02
C ASN A 99 30.60 -7.12 3.59
N GLU A 100 30.88 -7.27 4.89
CA GLU A 100 31.81 -6.42 5.64
C GLU A 100 33.28 -6.60 5.21
N ALA A 101 33.68 -7.82 4.87
CA ALA A 101 35.04 -8.10 4.45
C ALA A 101 35.42 -7.32 3.18
N GLU A 102 34.58 -7.38 2.14
CA GLU A 102 34.79 -6.59 0.92
C GLU A 102 34.61 -5.08 1.15
N TYR A 103 33.76 -4.67 2.11
CA TYR A 103 33.62 -3.27 2.47
C TYR A 103 34.95 -2.67 2.90
N THR A 104 35.64 -3.30 3.85
CA THR A 104 36.88 -2.80 4.40
C THR A 104 37.97 -2.65 3.34
N ASP A 105 38.10 -3.65 2.48
CA ASP A 105 39.20 -3.69 1.49
C ASP A 105 38.94 -2.85 0.25
N LYS A 106 37.68 -2.76 -0.22
CA LYS A 106 37.38 -2.19 -1.54
C LYS A 106 36.47 -0.96 -1.48
N ILE A 107 35.51 -0.92 -0.57
CA ILE A 107 34.47 0.10 -0.57
C ILE A 107 34.82 1.28 0.33
N ALA A 108 35.28 1.02 1.54
CA ALA A 108 35.67 2.08 2.47
C ALA A 108 36.71 3.05 1.88
N PRO A 109 37.74 2.61 1.15
CA PRO A 109 38.67 3.54 0.49
C PRO A 109 38.00 4.48 -0.53
N ILE A 110 37.00 3.99 -1.28
CA ILE A 110 36.26 4.80 -2.24
C ILE A 110 35.36 5.82 -1.53
N LEU A 111 34.58 5.36 -0.53
CA LEU A 111 33.68 6.23 0.22
C LEU A 111 34.44 7.29 1.01
N ASN A 112 35.56 6.93 1.62
CA ASN A 112 36.42 7.85 2.37
C ASN A 112 37.00 8.95 1.49
N ARG A 113 37.34 8.63 0.25
CA ARG A 113 37.91 9.58 -0.70
C ARG A 113 36.86 10.52 -1.30
N ASP A 114 35.69 10.00 -1.65
CA ASP A 114 34.74 10.69 -2.54
C ASP A 114 33.43 11.12 -1.84
N CYS A 115 33.06 10.52 -0.70
CA CYS A 115 31.73 10.69 -0.11
C CYS A 115 31.74 11.30 1.30
N ILE A 116 32.72 10.95 2.15
CA ILE A 116 32.75 11.34 3.59
C ILE A 116 32.76 12.84 3.78
N LEU A 117 33.32 13.60 2.84
CA LEU A 117 33.36 15.07 2.96
C LEU A 117 31.97 15.68 3.21
N CYS A 118 30.91 15.06 2.66
CA CYS A 118 29.51 15.50 2.84
C CYS A 118 28.70 14.53 3.70
N HIS A 119 29.06 13.23 3.70
CA HIS A 119 28.31 12.16 4.31
C HIS A 119 28.85 11.75 5.68
N THR A 120 29.08 12.73 6.54
CA THR A 120 29.42 12.56 7.98
C THR A 120 28.37 13.28 8.84
N PRO A 121 27.97 12.73 9.99
CA PRO A 121 27.00 13.37 10.89
C PRO A 121 27.40 14.77 11.36
N SER A 122 28.74 15.01 11.47
CA SER A 122 29.30 16.31 11.87
C SER A 122 29.15 17.39 10.80
N VAL A 123 29.09 17.02 9.52
CA VAL A 123 28.96 17.96 8.39
C VAL A 123 27.50 18.13 7.99
N ASN A 124 26.76 17.04 7.81
CA ASN A 124 25.36 17.09 7.45
C ASN A 124 24.58 15.92 8.09
N PRO A 125 23.92 16.15 9.24
CA PRO A 125 23.16 15.10 9.94
C PRO A 125 21.90 14.62 9.19
N SER A 126 21.49 15.31 8.11
CA SER A 126 20.34 14.92 7.28
C SER A 126 20.70 13.93 6.19
N LEU A 127 21.98 13.76 5.87
CA LEU A 127 22.46 12.78 4.90
C LEU A 127 22.76 11.43 5.57
N PRO A 128 22.71 10.32 4.83
CA PRO A 128 23.18 9.04 5.35
C PRO A 128 24.64 9.13 5.79
N ASP A 129 24.94 8.61 6.96
CA ASP A 129 26.32 8.45 7.42
C ASP A 129 27.00 7.33 6.62
N LEU A 130 28.12 7.64 5.95
CA LEU A 130 28.90 6.69 5.15
C LEU A 130 30.29 6.41 5.76
N THR A 131 30.47 6.68 7.06
CA THR A 131 31.78 6.54 7.73
C THR A 131 32.05 5.11 8.22
N HIS A 132 31.01 4.34 8.53
CA HIS A 132 31.12 3.00 9.11
C HIS A 132 30.33 1.96 8.35
N TYR A 133 30.76 0.69 8.38
CA TYR A 133 30.08 -0.40 7.70
C TYR A 133 28.61 -0.51 8.10
N GLU A 134 28.29 -0.43 9.40
CA GLU A 134 26.93 -0.58 9.92
C GLU A 134 25.96 0.44 9.31
N THR A 135 26.39 1.67 9.12
CA THR A 135 25.55 2.73 8.53
C THR A 135 25.49 2.64 7.01
N VAL A 136 26.61 2.29 6.37
CA VAL A 136 26.66 2.05 4.93
C VAL A 136 25.82 0.84 4.53
N SER A 137 25.88 -0.24 5.32
CA SER A 137 25.08 -1.45 5.08
C SER A 137 23.58 -1.17 5.05
N GLN A 138 23.07 -0.23 5.87
CA GLN A 138 21.68 0.18 5.89
C GLN A 138 21.19 0.80 4.56
N VAL A 139 22.07 1.44 3.82
CA VAL A 139 21.78 2.05 2.52
C VAL A 139 22.21 1.18 1.33
N ALA A 140 23.06 0.18 1.59
CA ALA A 140 23.54 -0.79 0.60
C ALA A 140 22.70 -2.07 0.52
N HIS A 141 21.93 -2.39 1.55
CA HIS A 141 21.01 -3.53 1.50
C HIS A 141 19.71 -3.17 0.78
N ALA A 142 19.00 -4.21 0.36
CA ALA A 142 17.79 -4.11 -0.46
C ALA A 142 16.85 -2.96 -0.03
N GLY A 143 16.57 -2.07 -0.97
CA GLY A 143 15.95 -0.77 -0.73
C GLY A 143 14.42 -0.76 -0.56
N GLY A 144 13.78 -1.88 -0.25
CA GLY A 144 12.33 -1.93 0.01
C GLY A 144 11.90 -1.04 1.18
N ALA A 145 10.60 -0.88 1.35
CA ALA A 145 10.02 -0.03 2.39
C ALA A 145 10.63 -0.32 3.78
N THR A 146 11.07 0.72 4.50
CA THR A 146 11.63 0.55 5.86
C THR A 146 10.55 0.24 6.88
N LEU A 147 10.88 -0.44 7.99
CA LEU A 147 9.90 -0.71 9.06
C LEU A 147 9.22 0.57 9.58
N PRO A 148 9.92 1.68 9.87
CA PRO A 148 9.28 2.93 10.27
C PRO A 148 8.29 3.46 9.22
N THR A 149 8.62 3.32 7.92
CA THR A 149 7.71 3.69 6.83
C THR A 149 6.47 2.79 6.81
N LEU A 150 6.65 1.47 6.92
CA LEU A 150 5.53 0.53 6.98
C LEU A 150 4.61 0.82 8.17
N VAL A 151 5.16 1.01 9.37
CA VAL A 151 4.37 1.34 10.56
C VAL A 151 3.59 2.64 10.38
N ARG A 152 4.25 3.68 9.85
CA ARG A 152 3.61 4.98 9.59
C ARG A 152 2.47 4.88 8.58
N VAL A 153 2.67 4.15 7.49
CA VAL A 153 1.65 3.97 6.44
C VAL A 153 0.52 3.08 6.95
N SER A 154 0.86 2.00 7.68
CA SER A 154 -0.12 1.06 8.23
C SER A 154 -1.11 1.74 9.17
N HIS A 155 -0.65 2.59 10.11
CA HIS A 155 -1.59 3.23 11.04
C HIS A 155 -2.55 4.17 10.32
N ILE A 156 -2.09 4.91 9.31
CA ILE A 156 -2.94 5.79 8.50
C ILE A 156 -3.98 4.97 7.72
N HIS A 157 -3.56 3.85 7.09
CA HIS A 157 -4.47 2.97 6.36
C HIS A 157 -5.48 2.29 7.28
N LEU A 158 -5.04 1.73 8.41
CA LEU A 158 -5.94 1.05 9.34
C LEU A 158 -7.03 2.00 9.85
N PHE A 159 -6.69 3.19 10.32
CA PHE A 159 -7.69 4.14 10.79
C PHE A 159 -8.55 4.70 9.66
N GLY A 160 -7.93 5.20 8.59
CA GLY A 160 -8.66 5.84 7.49
C GLY A 160 -9.60 4.88 6.77
N ILE A 161 -9.10 3.70 6.38
CA ILE A 161 -9.90 2.70 5.67
C ILE A 161 -10.96 2.09 6.60
N ALA A 162 -10.65 1.83 7.88
CA ALA A 162 -11.64 1.30 8.81
C ALA A 162 -12.85 2.23 8.97
N PHE A 163 -12.64 3.55 9.06
CA PHE A 163 -13.75 4.51 9.08
C PHE A 163 -14.54 4.49 7.78
N ILE A 164 -13.88 4.45 6.63
CA ILE A 164 -14.53 4.38 5.32
C ILE A 164 -15.38 3.11 5.22
N LEU A 165 -14.81 1.95 5.55
CA LEU A 165 -15.52 0.67 5.52
C LEU A 165 -16.70 0.63 6.50
N PHE A 166 -16.56 1.24 7.68
CA PHE A 166 -17.65 1.33 8.64
C PHE A 166 -18.83 2.12 8.07
N PHE A 167 -18.60 3.28 7.49
CA PHE A 167 -19.69 4.09 6.93
C PHE A 167 -20.31 3.47 5.69
N ILE A 168 -19.51 2.90 4.77
CA ILE A 168 -20.04 2.15 3.62
C ILE A 168 -20.89 0.99 4.12
N GLY A 169 -20.39 0.22 5.07
CA GLY A 169 -21.12 -0.90 5.68
C GLY A 169 -22.42 -0.46 6.36
N LYS A 170 -22.42 0.66 7.09
CA LYS A 170 -23.63 1.22 7.71
C LYS A 170 -24.71 1.54 6.67
N ILE A 171 -24.32 2.14 5.54
CA ILE A 171 -25.25 2.42 4.44
C ILE A 171 -25.71 1.12 3.78
N PHE A 172 -24.80 0.19 3.53
CA PHE A 172 -25.11 -1.11 2.92
C PHE A 172 -26.06 -1.98 3.75
N LEU A 173 -26.05 -1.85 5.09
CA LEU A 173 -27.00 -2.54 5.95
C LEU A 173 -28.46 -2.19 5.67
N LEU A 174 -28.73 -1.06 5.02
CA LEU A 174 -30.08 -0.64 4.60
C LEU A 174 -30.57 -1.38 3.34
N CYS A 175 -29.69 -2.09 2.62
CA CYS A 175 -30.08 -2.90 1.45
C CYS A 175 -31.05 -4.01 1.83
N ASP A 176 -31.97 -4.33 0.93
CA ASP A 176 -32.92 -5.44 1.05
C ASP A 176 -32.36 -6.68 0.35
N ILE A 177 -31.50 -7.41 1.05
CA ILE A 177 -30.86 -8.67 0.60
C ILE A 177 -30.78 -9.66 1.75
N ASP A 178 -30.49 -10.91 1.43
CA ASP A 178 -30.30 -11.97 2.44
C ASP A 178 -29.35 -11.57 3.55
N ALA A 179 -29.68 -11.91 4.78
CA ALA A 179 -28.93 -11.49 5.97
C ALA A 179 -27.51 -12.07 6.02
N ASN A 180 -27.28 -13.27 5.49
CA ASN A 180 -25.95 -13.89 5.48
C ASN A 180 -25.06 -13.24 4.45
N VAL A 181 -25.61 -12.95 3.24
CA VAL A 181 -24.90 -12.18 2.21
C VAL A 181 -24.49 -10.82 2.76
N LYS A 182 -25.40 -10.13 3.46
CA LYS A 182 -25.13 -8.84 4.09
C LYS A 182 -24.00 -8.91 5.12
N ARG A 183 -24.04 -9.91 6.01
CA ARG A 183 -22.99 -10.13 7.03
C ARG A 183 -21.62 -10.41 6.40
N ILE A 184 -21.59 -11.30 5.41
CA ILE A 184 -20.35 -11.65 4.70
C ILE A 184 -19.81 -10.42 3.96
N ALA A 185 -20.63 -9.70 3.22
CA ALA A 185 -20.23 -8.53 2.46
C ALA A 185 -19.62 -7.42 3.33
N VAL A 186 -20.11 -7.23 4.56
CA VAL A 186 -19.57 -6.23 5.48
C VAL A 186 -18.24 -6.68 6.10
N VAL A 187 -18.05 -7.97 6.37
CA VAL A 187 -16.84 -8.50 7.01
C VAL A 187 -15.65 -8.60 6.06
N ILE A 188 -15.90 -9.02 4.81
CA ILE A 188 -14.84 -9.28 3.82
C ILE A 188 -13.87 -8.11 3.64
N PRO A 189 -14.27 -6.84 3.43
CA PRO A 189 -13.34 -5.77 3.18
C PRO A 189 -12.47 -5.44 4.41
N PHE A 190 -12.98 -5.59 5.63
CA PHE A 190 -12.17 -5.44 6.85
C PHE A 190 -11.11 -6.53 6.95
N PHE A 191 -11.50 -7.79 6.70
CA PHE A 191 -10.56 -8.91 6.69
C PHE A 191 -9.49 -8.73 5.62
N ALA A 192 -9.90 -8.31 4.41
CA ALA A 192 -8.99 -8.04 3.30
C ALA A 192 -8.01 -6.91 3.64
N MET A 193 -8.46 -5.81 4.26
CA MET A 193 -7.61 -4.72 4.73
C MET A 193 -6.56 -5.19 5.74
N LEU A 194 -6.96 -5.98 6.73
CA LEU A 194 -6.03 -6.51 7.74
C LEU A 194 -4.99 -7.44 7.10
N LEU A 195 -5.44 -8.31 6.20
CA LEU A 195 -4.57 -9.24 5.48
C LEU A 195 -3.58 -8.49 4.59
N ASP A 196 -4.02 -7.44 3.90
CA ASP A 196 -3.19 -6.57 3.08
C ASP A 196 -2.07 -5.93 3.91
N VAL A 197 -2.43 -5.21 4.96
CA VAL A 197 -1.46 -4.51 5.81
C VAL A 197 -0.47 -5.47 6.47
N ILE A 198 -0.93 -6.63 6.97
CA ILE A 198 -0.04 -7.64 7.57
C ILE A 198 0.93 -8.20 6.50
N SER A 199 0.44 -8.43 5.30
CA SER A 199 1.27 -8.99 4.23
C SER A 199 2.39 -8.04 3.76
N TRP A 200 2.28 -6.72 3.93
CA TRP A 200 3.40 -5.79 3.67
C TRP A 200 4.64 -6.12 4.50
N PHE A 201 4.43 -6.39 5.80
CA PHE A 201 5.52 -6.75 6.71
C PHE A 201 6.12 -8.13 6.38
N ILE A 202 5.27 -9.09 6.02
CA ILE A 202 5.74 -10.44 5.67
C ILE A 202 6.46 -10.41 4.31
N THR A 203 5.98 -9.65 3.32
CA THR A 203 6.63 -9.51 2.02
C THR A 203 8.04 -8.97 2.15
N LYS A 204 8.32 -8.15 3.18
CA LYS A 204 9.67 -7.64 3.43
C LYS A 204 10.70 -8.75 3.64
N SER A 205 10.31 -9.86 4.23
CA SER A 205 11.19 -11.03 4.45
C SER A 205 10.91 -12.19 3.48
N THR A 206 9.68 -12.30 2.99
CA THR A 206 9.22 -13.41 2.16
C THR A 206 8.53 -12.88 0.90
N PRO A 207 9.26 -12.73 -0.23
CA PRO A 207 8.78 -12.10 -1.47
C PRO A 207 7.46 -12.66 -2.00
N SER A 208 7.21 -13.96 -1.85
CA SER A 208 5.98 -14.60 -2.33
C SER A 208 4.70 -14.05 -1.68
N PHE A 209 4.78 -13.40 -0.53
CA PHE A 209 3.63 -12.72 0.08
C PHE A 209 3.16 -11.49 -0.70
N ALA A 210 3.91 -11.00 -1.70
CA ALA A 210 3.45 -9.98 -2.63
C ALA A 210 2.16 -10.37 -3.36
N TYR A 211 1.95 -11.66 -3.65
CA TYR A 211 0.67 -12.15 -4.17
C TYR A 211 -0.48 -11.89 -3.20
N VAL A 212 -0.25 -12.06 -1.90
CA VAL A 212 -1.29 -11.80 -0.87
C VAL A 212 -1.63 -10.32 -0.84
N VAL A 213 -0.65 -9.41 -0.95
CA VAL A 213 -0.89 -7.96 -1.07
C VAL A 213 -1.80 -7.66 -2.26
N VAL A 214 -1.50 -8.20 -3.44
CA VAL A 214 -2.29 -7.96 -4.66
C VAL A 214 -3.71 -8.49 -4.52
N TYR A 215 -3.87 -9.74 -4.06
CA TYR A 215 -5.20 -10.36 -3.96
C TYR A 215 -6.05 -9.75 -2.84
N SER A 216 -5.45 -9.40 -1.70
CA SER A 216 -6.20 -8.75 -0.61
C SER A 216 -6.62 -7.34 -0.99
N GLY A 217 -5.76 -6.56 -1.63
CA GLY A 217 -6.12 -5.25 -2.16
C GLY A 217 -7.25 -5.31 -3.19
N ALA A 218 -7.18 -6.26 -4.13
CA ALA A 218 -8.25 -6.49 -5.12
C ALA A 218 -9.56 -6.91 -4.45
N LEU A 219 -9.53 -7.84 -3.48
CA LEU A 219 -10.70 -8.30 -2.74
C LEU A 219 -11.37 -7.16 -1.97
N MET A 220 -10.57 -6.31 -1.32
CA MET A 220 -11.08 -5.11 -0.62
C MET A 220 -11.79 -4.18 -1.59
N GLY A 221 -11.18 -3.85 -2.74
CA GLY A 221 -11.77 -2.97 -3.74
C GLY A 221 -13.05 -3.50 -4.35
N LEU A 222 -13.08 -4.79 -4.73
CA LEU A 222 -14.27 -5.43 -5.27
C LEU A 222 -15.41 -5.47 -4.24
N SER A 223 -15.11 -5.76 -2.98
CA SER A 223 -16.10 -5.76 -1.89
C SER A 223 -16.69 -4.38 -1.63
N MET A 224 -15.85 -3.35 -1.62
CA MET A 224 -16.30 -1.95 -1.50
C MET A 224 -17.14 -1.54 -2.70
N GLY A 225 -16.69 -1.84 -3.91
CA GLY A 225 -17.41 -1.55 -5.14
C GLY A 225 -18.81 -2.20 -5.16
N PHE A 226 -18.90 -3.47 -4.76
CA PHE A 226 -20.17 -4.17 -4.62
C PHE A 226 -21.11 -3.46 -3.64
N GLN A 227 -20.62 -3.11 -2.45
CA GLN A 227 -21.45 -2.41 -1.44
C GLN A 227 -21.91 -1.04 -1.94
N ILE A 228 -21.04 -0.25 -2.57
CA ILE A 228 -21.37 1.07 -3.10
C ILE A 228 -22.41 0.98 -4.20
N LEU A 229 -22.17 0.14 -5.20
CA LEU A 229 -23.04 0.03 -6.38
C LEU A 229 -24.42 -0.51 -6.00
N LEU A 230 -24.47 -1.57 -5.17
CA LEU A 230 -25.75 -2.13 -4.75
C LEU A 230 -26.55 -1.16 -3.86
N SER A 231 -25.87 -0.42 -2.98
CA SER A 231 -26.51 0.60 -2.14
C SER A 231 -27.13 1.71 -2.99
N ILE A 232 -26.39 2.25 -3.97
CA ILE A 232 -26.90 3.30 -4.85
C ILE A 232 -28.07 2.76 -5.70
N TYR A 233 -27.92 1.55 -6.25
CA TYR A 233 -28.97 0.91 -7.03
C TYR A 233 -30.26 0.77 -6.21
N GLN A 234 -30.20 0.19 -5.01
CA GLN A 234 -31.37 0.00 -4.18
C GLN A 234 -31.97 1.30 -3.64
N MET A 235 -31.15 2.30 -3.43
CA MET A 235 -31.58 3.60 -2.92
C MET A 235 -32.51 4.34 -3.91
N TRP A 236 -32.27 4.19 -5.22
CA TRP A 236 -32.93 4.99 -6.24
C TRP A 236 -33.73 4.20 -7.26
N PHE A 237 -33.40 2.95 -7.52
CA PHE A 237 -34.00 2.16 -8.61
C PHE A 237 -34.77 0.92 -8.15
N TYR A 238 -34.54 0.48 -6.92
CA TYR A 238 -35.19 -0.71 -6.40
C TYR A 238 -36.46 -0.32 -5.64
N SER A 239 -37.63 -0.61 -6.23
CA SER A 239 -38.93 -0.51 -5.59
C SER A 239 -39.39 -1.91 -5.22
N THR A 240 -39.45 -2.22 -3.93
CA THR A 240 -40.28 -3.36 -3.49
C THR A 240 -41.71 -2.86 -3.46
N ASP A 241 -42.53 -3.29 -4.42
CA ASP A 241 -43.98 -3.22 -4.24
C ASP A 241 -44.32 -3.87 -2.90
N PRO A 242 -45.23 -3.28 -2.11
CA PRO A 242 -45.73 -3.96 -0.92
C PRO A 242 -46.36 -5.28 -1.41
N VAL A 243 -45.66 -6.39 -1.12
CA VAL A 243 -46.29 -7.70 -1.24
C VAL A 243 -47.51 -7.60 -0.33
N ASP A 244 -48.67 -7.57 -0.97
CA ASP A 244 -49.98 -7.65 -0.38
C ASP A 244 -49.96 -8.76 0.69
N ASN A 245 -49.92 -8.39 1.94
CA ASN A 245 -50.18 -9.28 3.06
C ASN A 245 -51.71 -9.58 3.07
N GLN A 246 -52.22 -10.12 1.98
CA GLN A 246 -53.45 -10.81 1.93
C GLN A 246 -53.22 -12.31 2.12
N PHE A 247 -52.85 -12.70 3.33
CA PHE A 247 -53.24 -13.99 3.90
C PHE A 247 -53.44 -13.81 5.40
N ASN A 248 -54.69 -13.88 5.80
CA ASN A 248 -55.34 -13.98 7.09
C ASN A 248 -54.53 -14.61 8.22
#